data_571ccba9f04b775a6f3cdd1be5062948
#
_entry.id   571ccba9f04b775a6f3cdd1be5062948
#
_cell.length_a   1.000
_cell.length_b   1.000
_cell.length_c   1.000
_cell.angle_alpha   90.00
_cell.angle_beta   90.00
_cell.angle_gamma   90.00
#
_symmetry.space_group_name_H-M   'P 1'
#
loop_
_entity.id
_entity.type
_entity.pdbx_description
1 polymer ?
#
loop_
_entity_poly.entity_id
_entity_poly.type
_entity_poly.pdbx_seq_one_letter_code
_entity_poly.pdbx_strand_id
1 'polypeptide(L)'
;MLVNVSLAVAVAASLLGSAAAAPLVAVKQLVERKVNASPDFNITFSSSHTDGLPRTLIMATGGTIAGSSASATDSTNYRAGSIGVAALVDAVPQLLNVSNIDGMQVSNVDSGSITDDIVLLISKLANKALCGSDPEYDAVVVTHGTETLEETAYTLDATLMCDKTVVVVGAMRPATAISADGPSNLLEAVTTAVSPASHGRGVLVVLNDRICQALYCAKTNANALDTFKAYEQGFVGGPLSTKPFFYYPPSQPTFKTVYDLSNVTSLPRVDVLYSHQMATFDGVNASVANGAKGFIGAGTGAGGISPWAKQNLAYVMSQGIPVVASTKINNGVVAPDEDPAAGSYISSALLNPVKSRRLLQSL
;
A
#
# COMPACT_ATOMS: atom_id res chain seq x y z
N MET A 1 -9.60 1.93 -48.02
CA MET A 1 -8.15 1.98 -47.88
C MET A 1 -7.82 1.42 -46.48
N LEU A 2 -7.69 0.10 -46.44
CA LEU A 2 -7.41 -0.65 -45.18
C LEU A 2 -5.91 -0.75 -45.05
N VAL A 3 -5.33 0.00 -44.10
CA VAL A 3 -3.91 -0.08 -43.76
C VAL A 3 -3.75 -1.11 -42.69
N ASN A 4 -2.89 -2.08 -42.96
CA ASN A 4 -2.56 -3.25 -42.16
C ASN A 4 -2.16 -2.90 -40.71
N VAL A 5 -3.00 -3.30 -39.75
CA VAL A 5 -2.74 -3.27 -38.30
C VAL A 5 -1.91 -4.50 -37.83
N SER A 6 -1.50 -5.36 -38.77
CA SER A 6 -0.87 -6.65 -38.45
C SER A 6 0.60 -6.59 -38.03
N LEU A 7 1.29 -5.45 -38.10
CA LEU A 7 2.73 -5.38 -37.83
C LEU A 7 3.09 -4.97 -36.39
N ALA A 8 2.18 -4.35 -35.66
CA ALA A 8 2.44 -3.90 -34.27
C ALA A 8 2.25 -5.00 -33.22
N VAL A 9 1.50 -6.05 -33.53
CA VAL A 9 1.23 -7.18 -32.61
C VAL A 9 2.32 -8.24 -32.67
N ALA A 10 3.06 -8.33 -33.77
CA ALA A 10 4.10 -9.35 -33.96
C ALA A 10 5.42 -9.07 -33.20
N VAL A 11 5.71 -7.82 -32.87
CA VAL A 11 6.96 -7.44 -32.16
C VAL A 11 6.83 -7.63 -30.65
N ALA A 12 5.61 -7.58 -30.09
CA ALA A 12 5.39 -7.82 -28.66
C ALA A 12 5.38 -9.31 -28.29
N ALA A 13 5.10 -10.19 -29.25
CA ALA A 13 5.00 -11.64 -29.00
C ALA A 13 6.35 -12.39 -28.97
N SER A 14 7.41 -11.80 -29.48
CA SER A 14 8.73 -12.45 -29.55
C SER A 14 9.62 -12.25 -28.32
N LEU A 15 9.18 -11.47 -27.33
CA LEU A 15 9.89 -11.24 -26.05
C LEU A 15 9.27 -11.99 -24.86
N LEU A 16 8.19 -12.73 -25.08
CA LEU A 16 7.55 -13.56 -24.06
C LEU A 16 7.95 -15.01 -24.24
N GLY A 17 9.08 -15.39 -23.65
CA GLY A 17 9.39 -16.78 -23.39
C GLY A 17 8.22 -17.43 -22.63
N SER A 18 7.78 -18.61 -23.06
CA SER A 18 6.63 -19.37 -22.58
C SER A 18 6.60 -19.48 -21.04
N ALA A 19 5.88 -18.60 -20.38
CA ALA A 19 5.41 -18.82 -19.03
C ALA A 19 4.15 -19.70 -19.14
N ALA A 20 4.25 -20.96 -18.72
CA ALA A 20 3.11 -21.85 -18.60
C ALA A 20 2.08 -21.19 -17.67
N ALA A 21 0.86 -20.99 -18.15
CA ALA A 21 -0.24 -20.46 -17.37
C ALA A 21 -0.51 -21.41 -16.20
N ALA A 22 -0.23 -20.95 -14.98
CA ALA A 22 -0.66 -21.64 -13.77
C ALA A 22 -2.20 -21.65 -13.73
N PRO A 23 -2.84 -22.77 -13.40
CA PRO A 23 -4.29 -22.87 -13.48
C PRO A 23 -4.97 -21.95 -12.45
N LEU A 24 -5.98 -21.22 -12.90
CA LEU A 24 -6.88 -20.34 -12.12
C LEU A 24 -7.48 -20.97 -10.85
N VAL A 25 -7.30 -22.27 -10.65
CA VAL A 25 -7.82 -23.02 -9.49
C VAL A 25 -7.09 -22.69 -8.18
N ALA A 26 -5.83 -22.24 -8.24
CA ALA A 26 -5.06 -21.92 -7.02
C ALA A 26 -5.49 -20.59 -6.35
N VAL A 27 -6.14 -19.69 -7.08
CA VAL A 27 -6.59 -18.38 -6.56
C VAL A 27 -7.86 -18.51 -5.71
N LYS A 28 -8.69 -19.51 -5.96
CA LYS A 28 -9.95 -19.70 -5.24
C LYS A 28 -9.81 -20.20 -3.80
N GLN A 29 -8.68 -20.75 -3.41
CA GLN A 29 -8.44 -21.28 -2.04
C GLN A 29 -7.88 -20.24 -1.06
N LEU A 30 -7.55 -19.02 -1.51
CA LEU A 30 -7.08 -17.93 -0.66
C LEU A 30 -8.21 -17.01 -0.15
N VAL A 31 -9.47 -17.26 -0.50
CA VAL A 31 -10.55 -16.26 -0.47
C VAL A 31 -11.44 -16.29 0.78
N GLU A 32 -11.22 -17.13 1.79
CA GLU A 32 -12.10 -17.12 2.97
C GLU A 32 -11.39 -17.37 4.31
N ARG A 33 -10.34 -16.60 4.62
CA ARG A 33 -9.95 -16.48 6.03
C ARG A 33 -10.57 -15.23 6.63
N LYS A 34 -11.64 -15.42 7.42
CA LYS A 34 -12.14 -14.34 8.29
C LYS A 34 -11.03 -13.93 9.25
N VAL A 35 -10.67 -12.66 9.23
CA VAL A 35 -9.67 -12.12 10.13
C VAL A 35 -10.26 -12.01 11.53
N ASN A 36 -9.61 -12.61 12.53
CA ASN A 36 -10.05 -12.54 13.93
C ASN A 36 -10.13 -11.08 14.41
N ALA A 37 -11.05 -10.79 15.32
CA ALA A 37 -11.18 -9.47 15.94
C ALA A 37 -9.90 -9.05 16.68
N SER A 38 -9.25 -9.97 17.37
CA SER A 38 -7.96 -9.75 18.05
C SER A 38 -6.98 -10.86 17.65
N PRO A 39 -6.22 -10.69 16.55
CA PRO A 39 -5.25 -11.68 16.12
C PRO A 39 -4.07 -11.72 17.07
N ASP A 40 -3.44 -12.89 17.20
CA ASP A 40 -2.23 -13.06 18.00
C ASP A 40 -0.97 -12.72 17.20
N PHE A 41 0.07 -12.26 17.90
CA PHE A 41 1.39 -12.10 17.31
C PHE A 41 2.03 -13.48 17.12
N ASN A 42 2.24 -13.86 15.88
CA ASN A 42 2.99 -15.06 15.53
C ASN A 42 4.46 -14.69 15.32
N ILE A 43 5.16 -14.43 16.42
CA ILE A 43 6.58 -14.02 16.41
C ILE A 43 7.42 -15.19 15.91
N THR A 44 8.21 -14.97 14.87
CA THR A 44 9.13 -15.95 14.26
C THR A 44 10.61 -15.59 14.44
N PHE A 45 10.88 -14.38 14.92
CA PHE A 45 12.21 -13.88 15.24
C PHE A 45 12.13 -12.95 16.43
N SER A 46 13.10 -13.06 17.37
CA SER A 46 13.31 -12.08 18.43
C SER A 46 14.81 -11.85 18.61
N SER A 47 15.21 -10.59 18.67
CA SER A 47 16.57 -10.23 19.03
C SER A 47 16.86 -10.46 20.50
N SER A 48 18.14 -10.49 20.89
CA SER A 48 18.52 -10.36 22.29
C SER A 48 18.02 -9.02 22.84
N HIS A 49 17.47 -9.05 24.06
CA HIS A 49 17.01 -7.83 24.73
C HIS A 49 18.18 -6.96 25.21
N THR A 50 18.08 -5.66 24.92
CA THR A 50 19.02 -4.64 25.45
C THR A 50 18.22 -3.61 26.21
N ASP A 51 18.52 -3.42 27.48
CA ASP A 51 17.84 -2.48 28.37
C ASP A 51 17.95 -1.04 27.83
N GLY A 52 16.83 -0.32 27.89
CA GLY A 52 16.76 1.08 27.46
C GLY A 52 16.56 1.30 25.97
N LEU A 53 16.62 0.26 25.14
CA LEU A 53 16.20 0.36 23.73
C LEU A 53 14.68 0.17 23.57
N PRO A 54 14.04 0.94 22.66
CA PRO A 54 12.63 0.75 22.33
C PRO A 54 12.39 -0.65 21.71
N ARG A 55 11.15 -1.12 21.73
CA ARG A 55 10.72 -2.37 21.10
C ARG A 55 10.01 -2.10 19.77
N THR A 56 10.49 -2.74 18.72
CA THR A 56 9.90 -2.64 17.37
C THR A 56 9.38 -4.00 16.91
N LEU A 57 8.14 -4.03 16.44
CA LEU A 57 7.58 -5.16 15.72
C LEU A 57 7.79 -4.97 14.21
N ILE A 58 8.52 -5.88 13.57
CA ILE A 58 8.65 -5.95 12.12
C ILE A 58 7.62 -6.96 11.58
N MET A 59 6.66 -6.49 10.82
CA MET A 59 5.67 -7.30 10.10
C MET A 59 6.11 -7.48 8.65
N ALA A 60 6.59 -8.67 8.29
CA ALA A 60 7.09 -8.96 6.95
C ALA A 60 6.00 -9.54 6.06
N THR A 61 5.81 -8.95 4.87
CA THR A 61 4.79 -9.41 3.90
C THR A 61 5.38 -10.05 2.64
N GLY A 62 6.69 -9.93 2.43
CA GLY A 62 7.38 -10.37 1.23
C GLY A 62 7.85 -9.20 0.36
N GLY A 63 7.55 -9.23 -0.93
CA GLY A 63 7.94 -8.20 -1.89
C GLY A 63 9.41 -8.25 -2.30
N THR A 64 9.87 -7.23 -3.02
CA THR A 64 11.22 -7.10 -3.58
C THR A 64 12.29 -7.00 -2.50
N ILE A 65 12.02 -6.33 -1.39
CA ILE A 65 12.95 -6.20 -0.25
C ILE A 65 13.38 -7.57 0.31
N ALA A 66 12.48 -8.56 0.22
CA ALA A 66 12.70 -9.95 0.56
C ALA A 66 12.89 -10.83 -0.70
N GLY A 67 13.26 -10.24 -1.82
CA GLY A 67 13.42 -10.90 -3.11
C GLY A 67 14.83 -11.41 -3.33
N SER A 68 14.94 -12.51 -4.09
CA SER A 68 16.22 -13.10 -4.51
C SER A 68 16.20 -13.41 -6.00
N SER A 69 17.25 -13.05 -6.70
CA SER A 69 17.50 -13.43 -8.09
C SER A 69 18.72 -14.33 -8.21
N ALA A 70 18.82 -15.04 -9.34
CA ALA A 70 19.95 -15.91 -9.64
C ALA A 70 21.21 -15.11 -10.05
N SER A 71 21.05 -13.84 -10.47
CA SER A 71 22.15 -12.97 -10.88
C SER A 71 22.03 -11.63 -10.17
N ALA A 72 23.17 -11.10 -9.67
CA ALA A 72 23.23 -9.80 -9.03
C ALA A 72 22.94 -8.63 -9.99
N THR A 73 22.98 -8.86 -11.30
CA THR A 73 22.64 -7.85 -12.32
C THR A 73 21.19 -7.95 -12.81
N ASP A 74 20.43 -8.96 -12.37
CA ASP A 74 19.02 -9.12 -12.72
C ASP A 74 18.14 -8.47 -11.65
N SER A 75 17.55 -7.33 -12.01
CA SER A 75 16.63 -6.57 -11.15
C SER A 75 15.16 -6.76 -11.51
N THR A 76 14.85 -7.56 -12.54
CA THR A 76 13.49 -7.74 -13.06
C THR A 76 12.96 -9.17 -12.93
N ASN A 77 13.85 -10.17 -13.07
CA ASN A 77 13.49 -11.59 -12.96
C ASN A 77 13.97 -12.16 -11.61
N TYR A 78 13.32 -11.80 -10.54
CA TYR A 78 13.61 -12.26 -9.18
C TYR A 78 12.37 -12.91 -8.57
N ARG A 79 12.58 -13.75 -7.55
CA ARG A 79 11.51 -14.32 -6.76
C ARG A 79 11.26 -13.41 -5.54
N ALA A 80 10.13 -12.71 -5.53
CA ALA A 80 9.69 -11.91 -4.39
C ALA A 80 9.42 -12.80 -3.18
N GLY A 81 9.61 -12.26 -1.96
CA GLY A 81 9.29 -12.97 -0.72
C GLY A 81 10.10 -14.25 -0.47
N SER A 82 11.31 -14.37 -1.02
CA SER A 82 12.17 -15.55 -0.83
C SER A 82 12.91 -15.57 0.49
N ILE A 83 13.00 -14.41 1.16
CA ILE A 83 13.78 -14.16 2.37
C ILE A 83 12.81 -13.88 3.52
N GLY A 84 12.92 -14.62 4.61
CA GLY A 84 12.11 -14.42 5.82
C GLY A 84 12.60 -13.24 6.65
N VAL A 85 11.77 -12.82 7.62
CA VAL A 85 12.05 -11.66 8.49
C VAL A 85 13.36 -11.79 9.26
N ALA A 86 13.72 -12.96 9.75
CA ALA A 86 14.99 -13.21 10.43
C ALA A 86 16.20 -12.84 9.57
N ALA A 87 16.23 -13.32 8.34
CA ALA A 87 17.34 -13.03 7.41
C ALA A 87 17.37 -11.55 6.96
N LEU A 88 16.25 -10.86 6.93
CA LEU A 88 16.22 -9.42 6.70
C LEU A 88 16.89 -8.65 7.85
N VAL A 89 16.62 -9.04 9.09
CA VAL A 89 17.26 -8.44 10.29
C VAL A 89 18.74 -8.81 10.34
N ASP A 90 19.10 -10.07 10.10
CA ASP A 90 20.49 -10.53 10.09
C ASP A 90 21.36 -9.82 9.03
N ALA A 91 20.76 -9.43 7.91
CA ALA A 91 21.44 -8.64 6.87
C ALA A 91 21.75 -7.20 7.29
N VAL A 92 21.16 -6.71 8.40
CA VAL A 92 21.31 -5.34 8.89
C VAL A 92 21.54 -5.35 10.41
N PRO A 93 22.68 -5.86 10.92
CA PRO A 93 22.93 -6.00 12.34
C PRO A 93 22.91 -4.67 13.11
N GLN A 94 23.05 -3.54 12.41
CA GLN A 94 22.94 -2.18 12.97
C GLN A 94 21.55 -1.90 13.57
N LEU A 95 20.50 -2.61 13.16
CA LEU A 95 19.16 -2.52 13.74
C LEU A 95 19.17 -2.79 15.24
N LEU A 96 19.99 -3.72 15.69
CA LEU A 96 20.08 -4.12 17.10
C LEU A 96 20.75 -3.06 18.00
N ASN A 97 21.38 -2.05 17.42
CA ASN A 97 21.88 -0.87 18.14
C ASN A 97 20.80 0.22 18.32
N VAL A 98 19.65 0.04 17.68
CA VAL A 98 18.57 1.05 17.60
C VAL A 98 17.33 0.59 18.34
N SER A 99 17.03 -0.69 18.30
CA SER A 99 15.80 -1.25 18.86
C SER A 99 15.93 -2.73 19.20
N ASN A 100 15.18 -3.17 20.20
CA ASN A 100 14.85 -4.58 20.40
C ASN A 100 13.83 -4.98 19.32
N ILE A 101 14.15 -5.98 18.52
CA ILE A 101 13.36 -6.36 17.34
C ILE A 101 12.64 -7.67 17.59
N ASP A 102 11.34 -7.66 17.43
CA ASP A 102 10.53 -8.84 17.20
C ASP A 102 10.05 -8.85 15.74
N GLY A 103 10.11 -9.99 15.10
CA GLY A 103 9.73 -10.16 13.70
C GLY A 103 8.64 -11.22 13.55
N MET A 104 7.63 -10.92 12.74
CA MET A 104 6.62 -11.88 12.32
C MET A 104 6.46 -11.91 10.81
N GLN A 105 6.26 -13.10 10.26
CA GLN A 105 5.95 -13.30 8.87
C GLN A 105 4.43 -13.29 8.68
N VAL A 106 3.88 -12.17 8.20
CA VAL A 106 2.43 -12.03 7.95
C VAL A 106 2.04 -12.75 6.66
N SER A 107 2.85 -12.56 5.62
CA SER A 107 2.74 -13.25 4.33
C SER A 107 4.10 -13.30 3.66
N ASN A 108 4.19 -14.01 2.54
CA ASN A 108 5.46 -14.15 1.80
C ASN A 108 5.18 -14.13 0.29
N VAL A 109 4.57 -13.04 -0.16
CA VAL A 109 4.05 -12.90 -1.52
C VAL A 109 4.61 -11.65 -2.20
N ASP A 110 4.48 -11.59 -3.50
CA ASP A 110 4.60 -10.33 -4.22
C ASP A 110 3.41 -9.41 -3.89
N SER A 111 3.63 -8.09 -3.89
CA SER A 111 2.61 -7.14 -3.43
C SER A 111 1.34 -7.12 -4.28
N GLY A 112 1.43 -7.50 -5.56
CA GLY A 112 0.25 -7.72 -6.39
C GLY A 112 -0.65 -8.86 -5.90
N SER A 113 -0.15 -9.73 -5.03
CA SER A 113 -0.87 -10.86 -4.42
C SER A 113 -1.30 -10.60 -2.97
N ILE A 114 -1.06 -9.41 -2.44
CA ILE A 114 -1.57 -9.01 -1.11
C ILE A 114 -3.11 -8.91 -1.18
N THR A 115 -3.78 -9.66 -0.31
CA THR A 115 -5.24 -9.69 -0.23
C THR A 115 -5.77 -8.65 0.77
N ASP A 116 -7.06 -8.34 0.66
CA ASP A 116 -7.74 -7.45 1.61
C ASP A 116 -7.68 -8.02 3.04
N ASP A 117 -7.69 -9.34 3.22
CA ASP A 117 -7.54 -10.00 4.52
C ASP A 117 -6.15 -9.78 5.13
N ILE A 118 -5.08 -9.82 4.32
CA ILE A 118 -3.73 -9.52 4.78
C ILE A 118 -3.64 -8.05 5.24
N VAL A 119 -4.19 -7.11 4.48
CA VAL A 119 -4.19 -5.69 4.85
C VAL A 119 -4.98 -5.46 6.15
N LEU A 120 -6.16 -6.06 6.28
CA LEU A 120 -6.97 -6.00 7.50
C LEU A 120 -6.24 -6.60 8.70
N LEU A 121 -5.56 -7.72 8.51
CA LEU A 121 -4.73 -8.36 9.56
C LEU A 121 -3.60 -7.44 10.02
N ILE A 122 -2.86 -6.83 9.10
CA ILE A 122 -1.77 -5.89 9.42
C ILE A 122 -2.32 -4.69 10.21
N SER A 123 -3.47 -4.12 9.80
CA SER A 123 -4.12 -3.02 10.51
C SER A 123 -4.47 -3.39 11.95
N LYS A 124 -5.09 -4.54 12.17
CA LYS A 124 -5.44 -5.01 13.53
C LYS A 124 -4.21 -5.27 14.39
N LEU A 125 -3.18 -5.90 13.83
CA LEU A 125 -1.93 -6.17 14.53
C LEU A 125 -1.19 -4.86 14.90
N ALA A 126 -1.17 -3.87 14.00
CA ALA A 126 -0.56 -2.57 14.28
C ALA A 126 -1.27 -1.84 15.43
N ASN A 127 -2.61 -1.83 15.43
CA ASN A 127 -3.39 -1.26 16.52
C ASN A 127 -3.19 -2.01 17.84
N LYS A 128 -3.19 -3.35 17.82
CA LYS A 128 -2.90 -4.16 19.00
C LYS A 128 -1.50 -3.90 19.56
N ALA A 129 -0.51 -3.76 18.67
CA ALA A 129 0.88 -3.52 19.06
C ALA A 129 1.09 -2.14 19.72
N LEU A 130 0.40 -1.12 19.24
CA LEU A 130 0.72 0.27 19.54
C LEU A 130 -0.35 1.03 20.35
N CYS A 131 -1.63 0.70 20.17
CA CYS A 131 -2.73 1.57 20.55
C CYS A 131 -3.57 1.02 21.71
N GLY A 132 -2.95 0.50 22.75
CA GLY A 132 -3.61 0.06 23.98
C GLY A 132 -3.25 0.95 25.16
N SER A 133 -3.82 0.65 26.33
CA SER A 133 -3.42 1.28 27.59
C SER A 133 -2.03 0.84 28.05
N ASP A 134 -1.59 -0.33 27.61
CA ASP A 134 -0.26 -0.92 27.87
C ASP A 134 0.25 -1.55 26.58
N PRO A 135 0.74 -0.73 25.63
CA PRO A 135 1.15 -1.22 24.32
C PRO A 135 2.43 -2.04 24.44
N GLU A 136 2.45 -3.18 23.75
CA GLU A 136 3.55 -4.13 23.79
C GLU A 136 4.80 -3.63 23.04
N TYR A 137 4.60 -2.72 22.07
CA TYR A 137 5.65 -2.18 21.22
C TYR A 137 5.64 -0.64 21.20
N ASP A 138 6.79 -0.06 20.94
CA ASP A 138 6.96 1.39 20.76
C ASP A 138 6.75 1.81 19.31
N ALA A 139 7.06 0.92 18.36
CA ALA A 139 6.97 1.16 16.93
C ALA A 139 6.62 -0.11 16.15
N VAL A 140 6.05 0.08 14.98
CA VAL A 140 5.79 -0.99 14.00
C VAL A 140 6.43 -0.62 12.66
N VAL A 141 7.13 -1.60 12.05
CA VAL A 141 7.64 -1.50 10.68
C VAL A 141 7.02 -2.60 9.84
N VAL A 142 6.47 -2.25 8.69
CA VAL A 142 5.91 -3.21 7.72
C VAL A 142 6.82 -3.26 6.51
N THR A 143 7.47 -4.41 6.24
CA THR A 143 8.19 -4.60 4.98
C THR A 143 7.22 -5.07 3.90
N HIS A 144 7.24 -4.42 2.73
CA HIS A 144 6.22 -4.59 1.71
C HIS A 144 6.80 -4.51 0.29
N GLY A 145 6.15 -5.17 -0.66
CA GLY A 145 6.48 -4.98 -2.07
C GLY A 145 5.95 -3.65 -2.60
N THR A 146 6.72 -3.01 -3.48
CA THR A 146 6.51 -1.61 -3.86
C THR A 146 5.31 -1.35 -4.77
N GLU A 147 4.72 -2.37 -5.41
CA GLU A 147 3.63 -2.17 -6.37
C GLU A 147 2.34 -1.69 -5.72
N THR A 148 2.01 -2.23 -4.53
CA THR A 148 0.80 -1.87 -3.78
C THR A 148 1.09 -1.32 -2.37
N LEU A 149 2.36 -0.97 -2.10
CA LEU A 149 2.79 -0.42 -0.82
C LEU A 149 1.96 0.78 -0.38
N GLU A 150 1.66 1.70 -1.31
CA GLU A 150 0.88 2.90 -1.02
C GLU A 150 -0.55 2.61 -0.55
N GLU A 151 -1.14 1.50 -1.02
CA GLU A 151 -2.48 1.08 -0.61
C GLU A 151 -2.49 0.57 0.83
N THR A 152 -1.55 -0.31 1.18
CA THR A 152 -1.39 -0.81 2.54
C THR A 152 -1.03 0.31 3.50
N ALA A 153 -0.07 1.18 3.13
CA ALA A 153 0.34 2.31 3.96
C ALA A 153 -0.83 3.27 4.23
N TYR A 154 -1.63 3.58 3.21
CA TYR A 154 -2.81 4.43 3.38
C TYR A 154 -3.89 3.77 4.25
N THR A 155 -4.14 2.47 4.07
CA THR A 155 -5.09 1.76 4.93
C THR A 155 -4.68 1.84 6.40
N LEU A 156 -3.39 1.63 6.69
CA LEU A 156 -2.87 1.78 8.05
C LEU A 156 -3.04 3.21 8.56
N ASP A 157 -2.77 4.23 7.73
CA ASP A 157 -2.93 5.63 8.11
C ASP A 157 -4.39 6.00 8.40
N ALA A 158 -5.33 5.42 7.68
CA ALA A 158 -6.77 5.62 7.88
C ALA A 158 -7.35 4.81 9.05
N THR A 159 -6.59 3.88 9.65
CA THR A 159 -7.11 2.95 10.66
C THR A 159 -6.29 2.86 11.94
N LEU A 160 -5.17 3.57 12.04
CA LEU A 160 -4.34 3.61 13.25
C LEU A 160 -4.98 4.51 14.30
N MET A 161 -5.31 3.95 15.44
CA MET A 161 -6.12 4.57 16.49
C MET A 161 -5.31 5.40 17.52
N CYS A 162 -4.02 5.58 17.32
CA CYS A 162 -3.14 6.34 18.23
C CYS A 162 -2.05 7.12 17.48
N ASP A 163 -1.33 7.99 18.21
CA ASP A 163 -0.29 8.87 17.64
C ASP A 163 1.09 8.21 17.51
N LYS A 164 1.18 6.91 17.80
CA LYS A 164 2.43 6.17 17.63
C LYS A 164 2.77 5.94 16.16
N THR A 165 4.00 5.54 15.88
CA THR A 165 4.52 5.51 14.52
C THR A 165 4.42 4.12 13.92
N VAL A 166 3.83 4.03 12.75
CA VAL A 166 3.96 2.90 11.81
C VAL A 166 4.76 3.38 10.60
N VAL A 167 5.77 2.61 10.20
CA VAL A 167 6.53 2.88 8.98
C VAL A 167 6.36 1.71 8.02
N VAL A 168 6.02 2.01 6.76
CA VAL A 168 5.98 1.03 5.68
C VAL A 168 7.20 1.24 4.79
N VAL A 169 7.92 0.15 4.51
CA VAL A 169 9.18 0.15 3.78
C VAL A 169 9.21 -0.94 2.72
N GLY A 170 9.87 -0.66 1.62
CA GLY A 170 10.13 -1.62 0.55
C GLY A 170 11.51 -1.44 -0.06
N ALA A 171 11.75 -2.14 -1.16
CA ALA A 171 12.96 -1.95 -1.97
C ALA A 171 12.61 -2.06 -3.45
N MET A 172 13.35 -1.34 -4.29
CA MET A 172 13.20 -1.40 -5.75
C MET A 172 14.12 -2.44 -6.37
N ARG A 173 15.14 -2.88 -5.63
CA ARG A 173 16.08 -3.93 -6.05
C ARG A 173 15.97 -5.14 -5.13
N PRO A 174 16.05 -6.38 -5.65
CA PRO A 174 16.08 -7.57 -4.80
C PRO A 174 17.33 -7.58 -3.91
N ALA A 175 17.25 -8.27 -2.77
CA ALA A 175 18.32 -8.32 -1.78
C ALA A 175 19.66 -8.84 -2.34
N THR A 176 19.63 -9.63 -3.41
CA THR A 176 20.82 -10.16 -4.10
C THR A 176 21.41 -9.23 -5.16
N ALA A 177 20.77 -8.10 -5.46
CA ALA A 177 21.22 -7.19 -6.52
C ALA A 177 22.48 -6.42 -6.11
N ILE A 178 23.30 -6.03 -7.11
CA ILE A 178 24.35 -5.03 -6.90
C ILE A 178 23.70 -3.73 -6.43
N SER A 179 24.18 -3.17 -5.33
CA SER A 179 23.59 -1.97 -4.69
C SER A 179 22.12 -2.16 -4.34
N ALA A 180 21.76 -3.29 -3.72
CA ALA A 180 20.44 -3.47 -3.14
C ALA A 180 20.11 -2.33 -2.17
N ASP A 181 18.93 -1.73 -2.32
CA ASP A 181 18.49 -0.60 -1.51
C ASP A 181 17.79 -1.02 -0.21
N GLY A 182 17.36 -2.30 -0.13
CA GLY A 182 16.62 -2.83 1.01
C GLY A 182 17.28 -2.66 2.38
N PRO A 183 18.57 -2.98 2.55
CA PRO A 183 19.25 -2.84 3.84
C PRO A 183 19.25 -1.42 4.40
N SER A 184 19.57 -0.40 3.58
CA SER A 184 19.52 0.99 4.01
C SER A 184 18.10 1.43 4.33
N ASN A 185 17.15 1.13 3.42
CA ASN A 185 15.75 1.46 3.61
C ASN A 185 15.19 0.87 4.92
N LEU A 186 15.54 -0.38 5.26
CA LEU A 186 15.08 -1.03 6.48
C LEU A 186 15.65 -0.37 7.74
N LEU A 187 16.96 -0.04 7.74
CA LEU A 187 17.58 0.66 8.86
C LEU A 187 16.96 2.04 9.07
N GLU A 188 16.75 2.79 7.99
CA GLU A 188 16.10 4.10 8.03
C GLU A 188 14.65 4.01 8.48
N ALA A 189 13.93 2.96 8.09
CA ALA A 189 12.56 2.72 8.52
C ALA A 189 12.48 2.47 10.03
N VAL A 190 13.33 1.61 10.59
CA VAL A 190 13.34 1.32 12.03
C VAL A 190 13.76 2.56 12.82
N THR A 191 14.84 3.25 12.43
CA THR A 191 15.27 4.47 13.11
C THR A 191 14.22 5.58 13.06
N THR A 192 13.49 5.69 11.96
CA THR A 192 12.35 6.60 11.84
C THR A 192 11.20 6.17 12.75
N ALA A 193 10.86 4.88 12.77
CA ALA A 193 9.75 4.36 13.54
C ALA A 193 9.91 4.58 15.06
N VAL A 194 11.12 4.39 15.59
CA VAL A 194 11.40 4.57 17.02
C VAL A 194 11.67 6.02 17.43
N SER A 195 11.76 6.94 16.49
CA SER A 195 12.04 8.34 16.79
C SER A 195 10.82 9.02 17.42
N PRO A 196 10.93 9.65 18.60
CA PRO A 196 9.83 10.45 19.16
C PRO A 196 9.36 11.58 18.24
N ALA A 197 10.23 12.12 17.38
CA ALA A 197 9.88 13.15 16.41
C ALA A 197 8.95 12.64 15.29
N SER A 198 8.76 11.34 15.17
CA SER A 198 7.84 10.72 14.21
C SER A 198 6.39 10.66 14.72
N HIS A 199 6.17 10.78 16.01
CA HIS A 199 4.83 10.71 16.60
C HIS A 199 3.92 11.82 16.07
N GLY A 200 2.63 11.53 15.92
CA GLY A 200 1.62 12.46 15.43
C GLY A 200 1.72 12.78 13.94
N ARG A 201 2.59 12.09 13.17
CA ARG A 201 2.73 12.30 11.72
C ARG A 201 1.89 11.35 10.86
N GLY A 202 1.13 10.45 11.51
CA GLY A 202 0.44 9.34 10.82
C GLY A 202 1.41 8.25 10.40
N VAL A 203 0.99 7.42 9.46
CA VAL A 203 1.83 6.38 8.88
C VAL A 203 2.82 6.99 7.88
N LEU A 204 4.07 6.56 7.99
CA LEU A 204 5.15 7.04 7.13
C LEU A 204 5.61 5.96 6.16
N VAL A 205 6.02 6.38 4.97
CA VAL A 205 6.71 5.55 3.98
C VAL A 205 8.15 6.01 3.92
N VAL A 206 9.09 5.08 4.12
CA VAL A 206 10.52 5.37 4.11
C VAL A 206 11.20 4.53 3.04
N LEU A 207 11.73 5.19 2.03
CA LEU A 207 12.49 4.59 0.93
C LEU A 207 13.43 5.63 0.30
N ASN A 208 14.62 5.19 -0.10
CA ASN A 208 15.54 5.97 -0.91
C ASN A 208 15.83 7.36 -0.30
N ASP A 209 16.25 7.38 0.97
CA ASP A 209 16.58 8.59 1.73
C ASP A 209 15.43 9.61 1.82
N ARG A 210 14.18 9.16 1.81
CA ARG A 210 12.99 10.02 1.89
C ARG A 210 12.00 9.50 2.92
N ILE A 211 11.38 10.45 3.64
CA ILE A 211 10.28 10.18 4.56
C ILE A 211 9.03 10.89 4.00
N CYS A 212 8.01 10.11 3.71
CA CYS A 212 6.77 10.56 3.09
C CYS A 212 5.56 10.15 3.93
N GLN A 213 4.55 11.02 4.07
CA GLN A 213 3.29 10.61 4.70
C GLN A 213 2.51 9.68 3.79
N ALA A 214 1.99 8.58 4.33
CA ALA A 214 1.26 7.57 3.58
C ALA A 214 0.06 8.13 2.81
N LEU A 215 -0.64 9.13 3.37
CA LEU A 215 -1.77 9.78 2.72
C LEU A 215 -1.40 10.34 1.33
N TYR A 216 -0.23 10.95 1.20
CA TYR A 216 0.19 11.64 -0.02
C TYR A 216 1.17 10.83 -0.88
N CYS A 217 1.85 9.86 -0.29
CA CYS A 217 2.90 9.08 -0.92
C CYS A 217 2.34 8.14 -1.99
N ALA A 218 2.88 8.20 -3.21
CA ALA A 218 2.50 7.30 -4.30
C ALA A 218 3.72 6.83 -5.09
N LYS A 219 3.64 5.62 -5.66
CA LYS A 219 4.64 5.10 -6.59
C LYS A 219 4.46 5.77 -7.96
N THR A 220 5.43 6.58 -8.36
CA THR A 220 5.33 7.42 -9.56
C THR A 220 6.19 6.96 -10.73
N ASN A 221 7.05 5.98 -10.51
CA ASN A 221 7.92 5.39 -11.53
C ASN A 221 7.99 3.87 -11.35
N ALA A 222 7.91 3.13 -12.43
CA ALA A 222 7.91 1.67 -12.37
C ALA A 222 9.27 1.07 -11.97
N ASN A 223 10.39 1.74 -12.27
CA ASN A 223 11.73 1.13 -12.22
C ASN A 223 12.75 1.91 -11.37
N ALA A 224 12.63 3.26 -11.30
CA ALA A 224 13.62 4.08 -10.60
C ALA A 224 13.55 3.90 -9.08
N LEU A 225 14.70 3.96 -8.40
CA LEU A 225 14.77 3.96 -6.94
C LEU A 225 14.00 5.15 -6.34
N ASP A 226 14.16 6.33 -6.92
CA ASP A 226 13.48 7.57 -6.54
C ASP A 226 12.03 7.59 -7.09
N THR A 227 11.21 6.65 -6.65
CA THR A 227 9.88 6.42 -7.19
C THR A 227 8.74 6.87 -6.29
N PHE A 228 8.87 6.78 -4.96
CA PHE A 228 7.83 7.21 -4.04
C PHE A 228 7.89 8.70 -3.80
N LYS A 229 6.79 9.40 -4.13
CA LYS A 229 6.73 10.88 -4.09
C LYS A 229 5.38 11.36 -3.59
N ALA A 230 5.39 12.56 -3.01
CA ALA A 230 4.23 13.40 -2.73
C ALA A 230 4.49 14.74 -3.45
N TYR A 231 4.08 14.85 -4.70
CA TYR A 231 4.53 15.93 -5.58
C TYR A 231 4.15 17.33 -5.10
N GLU A 232 2.95 17.50 -4.58
CA GLU A 232 2.44 18.81 -4.15
C GLU A 232 2.74 19.09 -2.68
N GLN A 233 2.63 18.06 -1.81
CA GLN A 233 2.84 18.20 -0.38
C GLN A 233 4.30 18.05 0.04
N GLY A 234 5.10 17.42 -0.80
CA GLY A 234 6.52 17.17 -0.55
C GLY A 234 6.79 16.05 0.45
N PHE A 235 8.07 15.82 0.70
CA PHE A 235 8.52 14.92 1.76
C PHE A 235 8.45 15.63 3.11
N VAL A 236 8.14 14.89 4.16
CA VAL A 236 8.12 15.44 5.53
C VAL A 236 9.49 15.46 6.17
N GLY A 237 10.45 14.75 5.59
CA GLY A 237 11.83 14.66 6.06
C GLY A 237 12.66 13.72 5.21
N GLY A 238 13.86 13.45 5.69
CA GLY A 238 14.75 12.43 5.16
C GLY A 238 15.75 12.02 6.23
N PRO A 239 16.34 10.81 6.15
CA PRO A 239 17.38 10.39 7.07
C PRO A 239 18.70 11.15 6.81
N LEU A 240 19.36 11.55 7.89
CA LEU A 240 20.73 12.05 7.89
C LEU A 240 21.58 11.12 8.72
N SER A 241 22.51 10.41 8.09
CA SER A 241 23.31 9.35 8.75
C SER A 241 22.40 8.36 9.52
N THR A 242 21.37 7.90 8.86
CA THR A 242 20.29 7.00 9.35
C THR A 242 19.30 7.60 10.35
N LYS A 243 19.55 8.78 10.92
CA LYS A 243 18.61 9.43 11.85
C LYS A 243 17.59 10.27 11.08
N PRO A 244 16.28 10.19 11.41
CA PRO A 244 15.27 10.99 10.72
C PRO A 244 15.46 12.48 11.04
N PHE A 245 15.43 13.29 10.00
CA PHE A 245 15.41 14.75 10.09
C PHE A 245 14.13 15.25 9.45
N PHE A 246 13.23 15.81 10.25
CA PHE A 246 11.96 16.35 9.77
C PHE A 246 12.07 17.84 9.49
N TYR A 247 11.47 18.27 8.39
CA TYR A 247 11.54 19.65 7.91
C TYR A 247 10.60 20.60 8.66
N TYR A 248 9.52 20.05 9.23
CA TYR A 248 8.50 20.82 9.97
C TYR A 248 7.87 19.97 11.08
N PRO A 249 7.15 20.60 12.02
CA PRO A 249 6.46 19.87 13.10
C PRO A 249 5.42 18.89 12.55
N PRO A 250 4.93 17.95 13.35
CA PRO A 250 3.84 17.04 12.96
C PRO A 250 2.63 17.83 12.43
N SER A 251 2.14 17.45 11.29
CA SER A 251 0.96 18.04 10.65
C SER A 251 0.11 16.94 10.05
N GLN A 252 -1.19 17.02 10.26
CA GLN A 252 -2.17 16.11 9.67
C GLN A 252 -3.14 16.90 8.80
N PRO A 253 -3.69 16.28 7.72
CA PRO A 253 -4.74 16.92 6.94
C PRO A 253 -5.96 17.22 7.81
N THR A 254 -6.58 18.38 7.58
CA THR A 254 -7.76 18.82 8.34
C THR A 254 -8.98 17.91 8.17
N PHE A 255 -9.00 17.14 7.09
CA PHE A 255 -10.07 16.18 6.75
C PHE A 255 -9.73 14.73 7.13
N LYS A 256 -8.59 14.47 7.80
CA LYS A 256 -8.21 13.11 8.20
C LYS A 256 -9.21 12.57 9.23
N THR A 257 -9.78 11.43 8.91
CA THR A 257 -10.63 10.63 9.81
C THR A 257 -9.99 9.26 9.98
N VAL A 258 -10.12 8.69 11.17
CA VAL A 258 -9.64 7.34 11.50
C VAL A 258 -10.84 6.42 11.69
N TYR A 259 -10.77 5.25 11.08
CA TYR A 259 -11.84 4.24 11.07
C TYR A 259 -11.45 3.03 11.92
N ASP A 260 -12.32 2.61 12.80
CA ASP A 260 -12.11 1.43 13.64
C ASP A 260 -12.53 0.16 12.90
N LEU A 261 -11.54 -0.65 12.51
CA LEU A 261 -11.75 -1.95 11.88
C LEU A 261 -11.65 -3.13 12.86
N SER A 262 -11.60 -2.90 14.17
CA SER A 262 -11.42 -3.97 15.18
C SER A 262 -12.43 -5.10 15.04
N ASN A 263 -13.70 -4.79 14.79
CA ASN A 263 -14.80 -5.74 14.64
C ASN A 263 -15.07 -6.17 13.18
N VAL A 264 -14.35 -5.60 12.20
CA VAL A 264 -14.51 -5.96 10.79
C VAL A 264 -13.81 -7.29 10.53
N THR A 265 -14.48 -8.24 9.89
CA THR A 265 -13.93 -9.56 9.57
C THR A 265 -13.52 -9.73 8.11
N SER A 266 -14.01 -8.88 7.23
CA SER A 266 -13.66 -8.83 5.81
C SER A 266 -13.95 -7.45 5.24
N LEU A 267 -13.14 -6.98 4.29
CA LEU A 267 -13.39 -5.74 3.58
C LEU A 267 -14.32 -5.98 2.37
N PRO A 268 -15.23 -5.03 2.06
CA PRO A 268 -16.10 -5.16 0.91
C PRO A 268 -15.32 -5.05 -0.40
N ARG A 269 -15.78 -5.76 -1.43
CA ARG A 269 -15.23 -5.59 -2.78
C ARG A 269 -15.60 -4.22 -3.35
N VAL A 270 -14.58 -3.44 -3.71
CA VAL A 270 -14.70 -2.17 -4.41
C VAL A 270 -13.84 -2.24 -5.67
N ASP A 271 -14.42 -1.96 -6.83
CA ASP A 271 -13.72 -2.04 -8.11
C ASP A 271 -13.30 -0.64 -8.59
N VAL A 272 -12.13 -0.57 -9.24
CA VAL A 272 -11.63 0.67 -9.87
C VAL A 272 -11.88 0.60 -11.37
N LEU A 273 -12.54 1.63 -11.91
CA LEU A 273 -12.90 1.77 -13.31
C LEU A 273 -12.01 2.84 -13.97
N TYR A 274 -11.08 2.40 -14.81
CA TYR A 274 -10.12 3.30 -15.45
C TYR A 274 -10.72 3.98 -16.69
N SER A 275 -10.87 5.30 -16.64
CA SER A 275 -11.50 6.09 -17.72
C SER A 275 -10.53 6.40 -18.86
N HIS A 276 -11.06 6.38 -20.07
CA HIS A 276 -10.40 6.77 -21.32
C HIS A 276 -11.41 7.44 -22.26
N GLN A 277 -10.97 7.86 -23.45
CA GLN A 277 -11.90 8.35 -24.45
C GLN A 277 -12.94 7.26 -24.79
N MET A 278 -14.23 7.63 -24.81
CA MET A 278 -15.37 6.71 -25.07
C MET A 278 -15.49 5.55 -24.06
N ALA A 279 -14.95 5.66 -22.85
CA ALA A 279 -15.20 4.65 -21.81
C ALA A 279 -16.70 4.52 -21.54
N THR A 280 -17.24 3.29 -21.53
CA THR A 280 -18.66 3.00 -21.31
C THR A 280 -18.94 2.38 -19.95
N PHE A 281 -17.95 1.68 -19.36
CA PHE A 281 -18.07 0.92 -18.13
C PHE A 281 -19.18 -0.14 -18.15
N ASP A 282 -19.38 -0.79 -19.29
CA ASP A 282 -20.44 -1.80 -19.49
C ASP A 282 -20.35 -2.98 -18.52
N GLY A 283 -19.15 -3.24 -17.99
CA GLY A 283 -18.91 -4.32 -17.05
C GLY A 283 -19.42 -4.10 -15.62
N VAL A 284 -19.91 -2.90 -15.24
CA VAL A 284 -20.29 -2.60 -13.85
C VAL A 284 -21.41 -3.49 -13.32
N ASN A 285 -22.39 -3.84 -14.16
CA ASN A 285 -23.48 -4.72 -13.76
C ASN A 285 -22.98 -6.15 -13.46
N ALA A 286 -22.02 -6.64 -14.23
CA ALA A 286 -21.38 -7.91 -13.98
C ALA A 286 -20.55 -7.87 -12.68
N SER A 287 -19.86 -6.76 -12.41
CA SER A 287 -19.14 -6.56 -11.14
C SER A 287 -20.10 -6.57 -9.94
N VAL A 288 -21.24 -5.91 -10.03
CA VAL A 288 -22.29 -5.93 -8.99
C VAL A 288 -22.80 -7.37 -8.77
N ALA A 289 -23.12 -8.08 -9.85
CA ALA A 289 -23.55 -9.48 -9.78
C ALA A 289 -22.47 -10.40 -9.14
N ASN A 290 -21.20 -10.05 -9.27
CA ASN A 290 -20.06 -10.73 -8.64
C ASN A 290 -19.66 -10.14 -7.28
N GLY A 291 -20.53 -9.34 -6.64
CA GLY A 291 -20.38 -8.91 -5.25
C GLY A 291 -19.68 -7.55 -5.04
N ALA A 292 -19.48 -6.74 -6.07
CA ALA A 292 -18.96 -5.38 -5.88
C ALA A 292 -19.97 -4.53 -5.07
N LYS A 293 -19.47 -3.84 -4.04
CA LYS A 293 -20.24 -3.00 -3.11
C LYS A 293 -19.97 -1.50 -3.31
N GLY A 294 -19.05 -1.15 -4.18
CA GLY A 294 -18.71 0.23 -4.51
C GLY A 294 -17.81 0.31 -5.74
N PHE A 295 -17.71 1.49 -6.31
CA PHE A 295 -16.88 1.75 -7.49
C PHE A 295 -16.09 3.04 -7.31
N ILE A 296 -14.87 3.03 -7.86
CA ILE A 296 -14.03 4.22 -7.99
C ILE A 296 -13.87 4.51 -9.49
N GLY A 297 -14.34 5.65 -9.95
CA GLY A 297 -14.06 6.13 -11.29
C GLY A 297 -12.71 6.84 -11.33
N ALA A 298 -11.66 6.20 -11.88
CA ALA A 298 -10.39 6.85 -12.18
C ALA A 298 -10.56 7.71 -13.44
N GLY A 299 -11.13 8.89 -13.26
CA GLY A 299 -11.59 9.80 -14.31
C GLY A 299 -10.47 10.49 -15.07
N THR A 300 -10.83 11.25 -16.08
CA THR A 300 -9.93 12.11 -16.85
C THR A 300 -9.86 13.51 -16.23
N GLY A 301 -8.71 14.19 -16.33
CA GLY A 301 -8.55 15.53 -15.75
C GLY A 301 -8.95 15.54 -14.29
N ALA A 302 -9.76 16.46 -13.84
CA ALA A 302 -10.24 16.60 -12.46
C ALA A 302 -11.40 15.63 -12.12
N GLY A 303 -11.28 14.35 -12.49
CA GLY A 303 -12.26 13.31 -12.17
C GLY A 303 -13.38 13.13 -13.20
N GLY A 304 -13.21 13.66 -14.42
CA GLY A 304 -14.22 13.58 -15.47
C GLY A 304 -14.59 12.14 -15.86
N ILE A 305 -15.88 11.85 -15.82
CA ILE A 305 -16.48 10.59 -16.29
C ILE A 305 -17.13 10.82 -17.65
N SER A 306 -16.90 9.92 -18.61
CA SER A 306 -17.45 10.04 -19.95
C SER A 306 -18.99 10.02 -19.92
N PRO A 307 -19.67 10.73 -20.87
CA PRO A 307 -21.14 10.71 -20.95
C PRO A 307 -21.71 9.29 -21.11
N TRP A 308 -21.01 8.43 -21.83
CA TRP A 308 -21.42 7.03 -22.05
C TRP A 308 -21.32 6.19 -20.77
N ALA A 309 -20.31 6.40 -19.96
CA ALA A 309 -20.14 5.71 -18.68
C ALA A 309 -21.13 6.21 -17.60
N LYS A 310 -21.53 7.48 -17.64
CA LYS A 310 -22.45 8.08 -16.68
C LYS A 310 -23.78 7.33 -16.58
N GLN A 311 -24.32 6.83 -17.68
CA GLN A 311 -25.59 6.10 -17.70
C GLN A 311 -25.49 4.79 -16.90
N ASN A 312 -24.42 4.03 -17.10
CA ASN A 312 -24.19 2.78 -16.39
C ASN A 312 -23.93 3.01 -14.90
N LEU A 313 -23.17 4.06 -14.55
CA LEU A 313 -22.93 4.42 -13.15
C LEU A 313 -24.19 4.98 -12.47
N ALA A 314 -25.02 5.75 -13.16
CA ALA A 314 -26.30 6.23 -12.61
C ALA A 314 -27.23 5.07 -12.24
N TYR A 315 -27.26 4.01 -13.05
CA TYR A 315 -28.00 2.80 -12.72
C TYR A 315 -27.48 2.13 -11.44
N VAL A 316 -26.17 1.99 -11.31
CA VAL A 316 -25.54 1.40 -10.11
C VAL A 316 -25.85 2.25 -8.86
N MET A 317 -25.72 3.58 -8.96
CA MET A 317 -26.05 4.50 -7.87
C MET A 317 -27.53 4.47 -7.47
N SER A 318 -28.44 4.26 -8.43
CA SER A 318 -29.87 4.10 -8.15
C SER A 318 -30.19 2.87 -7.30
N GLN A 319 -29.28 1.90 -7.22
CA GLN A 319 -29.36 0.72 -6.36
C GLN A 319 -28.70 0.94 -4.98
N GLY A 320 -28.31 2.18 -4.67
CA GLY A 320 -27.65 2.52 -3.40
C GLY A 320 -26.18 2.13 -3.33
N ILE A 321 -25.54 1.77 -4.47
CA ILE A 321 -24.12 1.43 -4.51
C ILE A 321 -23.30 2.70 -4.72
N PRO A 322 -22.38 3.05 -3.81
CA PRO A 322 -21.60 4.27 -3.89
C PRO A 322 -20.62 4.26 -5.05
N VAL A 323 -20.47 5.41 -5.69
CA VAL A 323 -19.48 5.68 -6.73
C VAL A 323 -18.65 6.89 -6.35
N VAL A 324 -17.34 6.71 -6.24
CA VAL A 324 -16.40 7.79 -5.96
C VAL A 324 -15.77 8.27 -7.27
N ALA A 325 -15.87 9.55 -7.56
CA ALA A 325 -15.12 10.19 -8.62
C ALA A 325 -13.71 10.54 -8.14
N SER A 326 -12.73 9.85 -8.69
CA SER A 326 -11.31 10.11 -8.51
C SER A 326 -10.66 10.41 -9.87
N THR A 327 -9.38 10.63 -9.92
CA THR A 327 -8.66 10.93 -11.16
C THR A 327 -7.50 9.98 -11.40
N LYS A 328 -7.25 9.64 -12.67
CA LYS A 328 -6.05 8.93 -13.10
C LYS A 328 -4.80 9.82 -13.15
N ILE A 329 -4.97 11.12 -12.94
CA ILE A 329 -3.85 12.06 -12.81
C ILE A 329 -3.26 11.93 -11.40
N ASN A 330 -1.95 11.86 -11.31
CA ASN A 330 -1.27 11.56 -10.05
C ASN A 330 -1.38 12.66 -8.99
N ASN A 331 -1.77 13.88 -9.36
CA ASN A 331 -1.84 15.03 -8.48
C ASN A 331 -3.06 15.88 -8.81
N GLY A 332 -3.41 16.76 -7.90
CA GLY A 332 -4.56 17.64 -7.99
C GLY A 332 -5.72 17.18 -7.12
N VAL A 333 -6.82 17.88 -7.21
CA VAL A 333 -8.02 17.68 -6.40
C VAL A 333 -9.19 17.39 -7.31
N VAL A 334 -9.96 16.38 -6.99
CA VAL A 334 -11.33 16.24 -7.50
C VAL A 334 -12.22 17.01 -6.53
N ALA A 335 -12.76 18.13 -6.97
CA ALA A 335 -13.59 18.97 -6.11
C ALA A 335 -14.88 18.24 -5.71
N PRO A 336 -15.37 18.40 -4.48
CA PRO A 336 -16.69 17.95 -4.10
C PRO A 336 -17.76 18.73 -4.90
N ASP A 337 -18.89 18.09 -5.11
CA ASP A 337 -20.08 18.79 -5.64
C ASP A 337 -20.61 19.75 -4.57
N GLU A 338 -20.86 21.01 -4.93
CA GLU A 338 -21.35 22.03 -3.99
C GLU A 338 -22.81 21.78 -3.57
N ASP A 339 -23.57 21.10 -4.41
CA ASP A 339 -24.97 20.71 -4.14
C ASP A 339 -25.18 19.20 -4.47
N PRO A 340 -24.71 18.30 -3.60
CA PRO A 340 -24.77 16.88 -3.85
C PRO A 340 -26.23 16.38 -3.79
N ALA A 341 -26.88 16.31 -4.94
CA ALA A 341 -28.19 15.65 -5.07
C ALA A 341 -28.07 14.15 -4.78
N ALA A 342 -29.17 13.51 -4.40
CA ALA A 342 -29.23 12.06 -4.28
C ALA A 342 -28.81 11.44 -5.64
N GLY A 343 -27.77 10.58 -5.62
CA GLY A 343 -27.20 9.98 -6.83
C GLY A 343 -26.02 10.76 -7.43
N SER A 344 -25.46 11.76 -6.76
CA SER A 344 -24.20 12.40 -7.14
C SER A 344 -23.00 11.52 -6.81
N TYR A 345 -21.91 11.73 -7.54
CA TYR A 345 -20.62 11.08 -7.23
C TYR A 345 -20.03 11.63 -5.92
N ILE A 346 -19.45 10.73 -5.12
CA ILE A 346 -18.65 11.12 -3.97
C ILE A 346 -17.29 11.60 -4.49
N SER A 347 -16.83 12.78 -4.07
CA SER A 347 -15.49 13.26 -4.45
C SER A 347 -14.41 12.50 -3.69
N SER A 348 -13.33 12.12 -4.40
CA SER A 348 -12.12 11.58 -3.78
C SER A 348 -11.24 12.67 -3.12
N ALA A 349 -11.52 13.94 -3.32
CA ALA A 349 -10.65 15.04 -2.95
C ALA A 349 -9.21 14.83 -3.45
N LEU A 350 -8.24 14.67 -2.54
CA LEU A 350 -6.81 14.45 -2.83
C LEU A 350 -6.43 12.99 -3.08
N LEU A 351 -7.35 12.04 -2.84
CA LEU A 351 -7.01 10.63 -2.91
C LEU A 351 -6.99 10.14 -4.36
N ASN A 352 -5.92 9.47 -4.73
CA ASN A 352 -5.84 8.74 -5.98
C ASN A 352 -6.81 7.54 -5.98
N PRO A 353 -7.07 6.89 -7.13
CA PRO A 353 -8.09 5.85 -7.22
C PRO A 353 -7.89 4.68 -6.26
N VAL A 354 -6.66 4.21 -6.05
CA VAL A 354 -6.40 3.05 -5.20
C VAL A 354 -6.54 3.38 -3.71
N LYS A 355 -6.18 4.59 -3.28
CA LYS A 355 -6.42 5.05 -1.91
C LYS A 355 -7.90 5.35 -1.66
N SER A 356 -8.61 5.91 -2.64
CA SER A 356 -10.06 6.07 -2.58
C SER A 356 -10.77 4.73 -2.42
N ARG A 357 -10.29 3.69 -3.11
CA ARG A 357 -10.77 2.31 -2.95
C ARG A 357 -10.59 1.85 -1.51
N ARG A 358 -9.39 2.02 -0.93
CA ARG A 358 -9.11 1.62 0.46
C ARG A 358 -9.97 2.38 1.47
N LEU A 359 -10.19 3.68 1.25
CA LEU A 359 -11.07 4.47 2.11
C LEU A 359 -12.51 3.94 2.05
N LEU A 360 -13.05 3.76 0.84
CA LEU A 360 -14.42 3.26 0.67
C LEU A 360 -14.63 1.85 1.26
N GLN A 361 -13.59 1.01 1.28
CA GLN A 361 -13.61 -0.29 1.94
C GLN A 361 -13.64 -0.21 3.47
N SER A 362 -13.21 0.91 4.04
CA SER A 362 -13.11 1.12 5.50
C SER A 362 -14.34 1.82 6.10
N LEU A 363 -15.26 2.27 5.23
CA LEU A 363 -16.54 2.90 5.61
C LEU A 363 -17.64 1.85 5.81
#